data_8fd6642182e640bf461c15974c4ed957
#
_entry.id   8fd6642182e640bf461c15974c4ed957
#
_cell.length_a   1.000
_cell.length_b   1.000
_cell.length_c   1.000
_cell.angle_alpha   90.00
_cell.angle_beta   90.00
_cell.angle_gamma   90.00
#
_symmetry.space_group_name_H-M   'P 1'
#
loop_
_entity.id
_entity.type
_entity.pdbx_description
1 polymer ?
#
loop_
_entity_poly.entity_id
_entity_poly.type
_entity_poly.pdbx_seq_one_letter_code
_entity_poly.pdbx_strand_id
1 'polypeptide(L)'
;MLARSRPLILDPLSGHPESSLHVANLNLRGTIKELAQLDGAFVVSREGIFLSACRYLDAVTAEVNVPLGLGSRHIAAANMSAVTKAVGIVVSESSVVRLFCHGHLVGEIIPEVWMMDHAQLGGAVKREQVGELTILTPSLRQTPIAK
;
A
#
# COMPACT_ATOMS: atom_id res chain seq x y z
N MET A 1 -6.82 6.99 -10.95
CA MET A 1 -6.09 7.44 -9.74
C MET A 1 -5.89 8.95 -9.72
N LEU A 2 -5.15 9.56 -10.64
CA LEU A 2 -4.86 11.01 -10.60
C LEU A 2 -6.12 11.88 -10.51
N ALA A 3 -7.18 11.55 -11.24
CA ALA A 3 -8.46 12.27 -11.21
C ALA A 3 -9.22 12.19 -9.87
N ARG A 4 -8.80 11.31 -8.95
CA ARG A 4 -9.37 11.15 -7.60
C ARG A 4 -8.36 11.49 -6.52
N SER A 5 -7.43 12.35 -6.85
CA SER A 5 -6.42 12.83 -5.92
C SER A 5 -5.95 14.21 -6.35
N ARG A 6 -5.45 15.00 -5.43
CA ARG A 6 -4.91 16.34 -5.68
C ARG A 6 -3.55 16.50 -5.01
N PRO A 7 -2.64 17.32 -5.53
CA PRO A 7 -1.43 17.67 -4.81
C PRO A 7 -1.77 18.28 -3.45
N LEU A 8 -1.00 17.98 -2.41
CA LEU A 8 -1.14 18.66 -1.11
C LEU A 8 -0.69 20.13 -1.24
N ILE A 9 0.56 20.34 -1.58
CA ILE A 9 1.14 21.68 -1.82
C ILE A 9 1.96 21.64 -3.12
N LEU A 10 2.97 20.77 -3.15
CA LEU A 10 3.89 20.58 -4.27
C LEU A 10 3.89 19.11 -4.71
N ASP A 11 4.22 18.88 -5.97
CA ASP A 11 4.58 17.56 -6.47
C ASP A 11 6.08 17.55 -6.76
N PRO A 12 6.90 16.91 -5.89
CA PRO A 12 8.35 16.91 -6.06
C PRO A 12 8.82 16.13 -7.30
N LEU A 13 7.94 15.36 -7.94
CA LEU A 13 8.26 14.61 -9.16
C LEU A 13 7.89 15.39 -10.44
N SER A 14 7.22 16.53 -10.29
CA SER A 14 6.79 17.35 -11.43
C SER A 14 7.98 17.85 -12.24
N GLY A 15 7.89 17.74 -13.57
CA GLY A 15 8.92 18.23 -14.49
C GLY A 15 10.09 17.27 -14.73
N HIS A 16 10.13 16.13 -14.06
CA HIS A 16 11.14 15.10 -14.32
C HIS A 16 10.69 14.16 -15.46
N PRO A 17 11.63 13.69 -16.32
CA PRO A 17 11.29 12.79 -17.41
C PRO A 17 10.88 11.41 -16.86
N GLU A 18 9.85 10.81 -17.42
CA GLU A 18 9.33 9.49 -17.02
C GLU A 18 10.40 8.40 -17.03
N SER A 19 11.37 8.48 -17.96
CA SER A 19 12.49 7.53 -18.03
C SER A 19 13.35 7.49 -16.77
N SER A 20 13.39 8.55 -15.98
CA SER A 20 14.09 8.60 -14.70
C SER A 20 13.24 8.15 -13.52
N LEU A 21 11.92 8.10 -13.66
CA LEU A 21 10.95 7.88 -12.60
C LEU A 21 10.44 6.43 -12.50
N HIS A 22 11.18 5.47 -13.02
CA HIS A 22 10.77 4.06 -12.96
C HIS A 22 11.17 3.40 -11.63
N VAL A 23 10.29 2.60 -11.03
CA VAL A 23 10.50 1.91 -9.74
C VAL A 23 11.74 1.00 -9.73
N ALA A 24 12.13 0.46 -10.89
CA ALA A 24 13.33 -0.34 -11.03
C ALA A 24 14.62 0.48 -11.12
N ASN A 25 14.55 1.80 -11.18
CA ASN A 25 15.74 2.66 -11.21
C ASN A 25 16.39 2.71 -9.82
N LEU A 26 17.50 2.00 -9.66
CA LEU A 26 18.19 1.89 -8.38
C LEU A 26 18.70 3.26 -7.87
N ASN A 27 19.05 4.17 -8.77
CA ASN A 27 19.52 5.51 -8.39
C ASN A 27 18.39 6.37 -7.80
N LEU A 28 17.14 6.07 -8.14
CA LEU A 28 15.97 6.78 -7.62
C LEU A 28 15.57 6.32 -6.20
N ARG A 29 16.00 5.13 -5.76
CA ARG A 29 15.55 4.53 -4.49
C ARG A 29 15.78 5.43 -3.27
N GLY A 30 16.96 6.02 -3.17
CA GLY A 30 17.30 6.94 -2.07
C GLY A 30 16.36 8.15 -2.05
N THR A 31 16.19 8.79 -3.20
CA THR A 31 15.31 9.95 -3.35
C THR A 31 13.87 9.61 -2.99
N ILE A 32 13.32 8.50 -3.49
CA ILE A 32 11.95 8.07 -3.14
C ILE A 32 11.80 7.80 -1.65
N LYS A 33 12.81 7.19 -1.01
CA LYS A 33 12.81 6.95 0.43
C LYS A 33 12.72 8.25 1.23
N GLU A 34 13.46 9.29 0.83
CA GLU A 34 13.40 10.61 1.48
C GLU A 34 12.04 11.30 1.20
N LEU A 35 11.58 11.27 -0.04
CA LEU A 35 10.26 11.83 -0.39
C LEU A 35 9.09 11.11 0.30
N ALA A 36 9.25 9.84 0.65
CA ALA A 36 8.24 9.07 1.38
C ALA A 36 8.07 9.52 2.85
N GLN A 37 8.97 10.36 3.38
CA GLN A 37 8.80 11.01 4.67
C GLN A 37 7.80 12.18 4.62
N LEU A 38 7.51 12.68 3.42
CA LEU A 38 6.52 13.75 3.24
C LEU A 38 5.11 13.18 3.32
N ASP A 39 4.16 14.04 3.68
CA ASP A 39 2.75 13.68 3.68
C ASP A 39 2.23 13.44 2.26
N GLY A 40 1.25 12.55 2.17
CA GLY A 40 0.57 12.20 0.93
C GLY A 40 1.03 10.89 0.33
N ALA A 41 0.42 10.54 -0.79
CA ALA A 41 0.64 9.29 -1.48
C ALA A 41 1.45 9.48 -2.76
N PHE A 42 2.21 8.43 -3.13
CA PHE A 42 2.70 8.27 -4.48
C PHE A 42 1.61 7.66 -5.37
N VAL A 43 1.55 8.10 -6.61
CA VAL A 43 0.77 7.44 -7.65
C VAL A 43 1.73 6.84 -8.66
N VAL A 44 1.61 5.53 -8.85
CA VAL A 44 2.48 4.75 -9.75
C VAL A 44 1.62 4.14 -10.85
N SER A 45 2.11 4.15 -12.08
CA SER A 45 1.44 3.51 -13.22
C SER A 45 1.58 1.99 -13.17
N ARG A 46 0.84 1.29 -14.06
CA ARG A 46 0.96 -0.18 -14.20
C ARG A 46 2.35 -0.60 -14.68
N GLU A 47 2.99 0.25 -15.44
CA GLU A 47 4.34 0.05 -16.00
C GLU A 47 5.43 0.34 -14.96
N GLY A 48 5.08 0.78 -13.75
CA GLY A 48 6.03 1.09 -12.69
C GLY A 48 6.62 2.50 -12.75
N ILE A 49 5.96 3.44 -13.42
CA ILE A 49 6.40 4.84 -13.47
C ILE A 49 5.75 5.61 -12.31
N PHE A 50 6.53 6.32 -11.51
CA PHE A 50 6.01 7.29 -10.55
C PHE A 50 5.42 8.49 -11.30
N LEU A 51 4.10 8.63 -11.26
CA LEU A 51 3.36 9.68 -11.94
C LEU A 51 3.26 10.96 -11.12
N SER A 52 3.26 10.84 -9.80
CA SER A 52 3.08 11.97 -8.89
C SER A 52 3.39 11.53 -7.46
N ALA A 53 3.81 12.49 -6.61
CA ALA A 53 4.02 12.28 -5.18
C ALA A 53 3.28 13.35 -4.36
N CYS A 54 3.27 13.20 -3.03
CA CYS A 54 2.64 14.13 -2.09
C CYS A 54 1.16 14.41 -2.44
N ARG A 55 0.42 13.37 -2.81
CA ARG A 55 -0.99 13.53 -3.19
C ARG A 55 -1.93 13.21 -2.05
N TYR A 56 -2.89 14.11 -1.84
CA TYR A 56 -4.07 13.82 -1.04
C TYR A 56 -5.01 12.93 -1.86
N LEU A 57 -5.42 11.81 -1.27
CA LEU A 57 -6.37 10.90 -1.91
C LEU A 57 -7.79 11.34 -1.56
N ASP A 58 -8.56 11.75 -2.57
CA ASP A 58 -9.99 12.10 -2.42
C ASP A 58 -10.79 10.80 -2.33
N ALA A 59 -10.63 10.11 -1.20
CA ALA A 59 -11.35 8.89 -0.92
C ALA A 59 -12.79 9.24 -0.53
N VAL A 60 -13.69 9.13 -1.47
CA VAL A 60 -15.14 9.11 -1.16
C VAL A 60 -15.37 7.91 -0.23
N THR A 61 -16.14 8.11 0.82
CA THR A 61 -16.49 7.08 1.81
C THR A 61 -17.18 5.89 1.13
N ALA A 62 -16.38 4.93 0.67
CA ALA A 62 -16.88 3.60 0.44
C ALA A 62 -16.97 2.91 1.82
N GLU A 63 -17.96 2.06 2.02
CA GLU A 63 -17.98 1.19 3.18
C GLU A 63 -16.84 0.17 3.06
N VAL A 64 -15.70 0.51 3.62
CA VAL A 64 -14.53 -0.38 3.65
C VAL A 64 -14.38 -0.98 5.04
N ASN A 65 -14.20 -2.27 5.09
CA ASN A 65 -13.92 -2.97 6.34
C ASN A 65 -12.42 -3.03 6.58
N VAL A 66 -11.90 -2.06 7.31
CA VAL A 66 -10.49 -1.99 7.70
C VAL A 66 -10.39 -2.45 9.15
N PRO A 67 -9.48 -3.37 9.50
CA PRO A 67 -9.27 -3.83 10.86
C PRO A 67 -9.08 -2.67 11.85
N LEU A 68 -9.63 -2.81 13.04
CA LEU A 68 -9.49 -1.84 14.13
C LEU A 68 -8.00 -1.64 14.47
N GLY A 69 -7.64 -0.40 14.76
CA GLY A 69 -6.25 -0.01 15.06
C GLY A 69 -5.45 0.47 13.85
N LEU A 70 -6.00 0.37 12.64
CA LEU A 70 -5.40 0.95 11.45
C LEU A 70 -5.87 2.40 11.25
N GLY A 71 -4.90 3.30 11.09
CA GLY A 71 -5.17 4.74 10.97
C GLY A 71 -5.65 5.19 9.59
N SER A 72 -5.80 6.51 9.43
CA SER A 72 -6.37 7.18 8.25
C SER A 72 -5.69 6.81 6.92
N ARG A 73 -4.37 6.56 6.91
CA ARG A 73 -3.63 6.13 5.71
C ARG A 73 -4.17 4.81 5.14
N HIS A 74 -4.49 3.85 6.03
CA HIS A 74 -5.03 2.55 5.64
C HIS A 74 -6.46 2.69 5.12
N ILE A 75 -7.27 3.52 5.78
CA ILE A 75 -8.65 3.80 5.35
C ILE A 75 -8.62 4.48 3.96
N ALA A 76 -7.73 5.45 3.75
CA ALA A 76 -7.60 6.12 2.45
C ALA A 76 -7.17 5.14 1.34
N ALA A 77 -6.21 4.26 1.61
CA ALA A 77 -5.76 3.25 0.65
C ALA A 77 -6.86 2.23 0.34
N ALA A 78 -7.58 1.74 1.36
CA ALA A 78 -8.71 0.82 1.18
C ALA A 78 -9.81 1.47 0.33
N ASN A 79 -10.27 2.68 0.70
CA ASN A 79 -11.28 3.42 -0.04
C ASN A 79 -10.85 3.66 -1.51
N MET A 80 -9.61 4.09 -1.74
CA MET A 80 -9.11 4.31 -3.08
C MET A 80 -9.09 3.02 -3.90
N SER A 81 -8.73 1.89 -3.30
CA SER A 81 -8.76 0.59 -3.96
C SER A 81 -10.19 0.09 -4.22
N ALA A 82 -11.19 0.51 -3.41
CA ALA A 82 -12.59 0.17 -3.63
C ALA A 82 -13.20 0.91 -4.81
N VAL A 83 -12.87 2.20 -4.97
CA VAL A 83 -13.46 3.07 -6.00
C VAL A 83 -12.66 3.15 -7.29
N THR A 84 -11.51 2.47 -7.35
CA THR A 84 -10.64 2.42 -8.53
C THR A 84 -10.13 0.99 -8.76
N LYS A 85 -9.43 0.75 -9.87
CA LYS A 85 -8.73 -0.52 -10.14
C LYS A 85 -7.30 -0.54 -9.55
N ALA A 86 -6.96 0.40 -8.68
CA ALA A 86 -5.63 0.48 -8.11
C ALA A 86 -5.48 -0.44 -6.91
N VAL A 87 -4.27 -0.92 -6.69
CA VAL A 87 -3.85 -1.54 -5.43
C VAL A 87 -3.34 -0.43 -4.51
N GLY A 88 -3.87 -0.37 -3.30
CA GLY A 88 -3.37 0.49 -2.24
C GLY A 88 -2.22 -0.21 -1.51
N ILE A 89 -1.08 0.46 -1.38
CA ILE A 89 0.06 -0.05 -0.61
C ILE A 89 0.34 0.95 0.50
N VAL A 90 0.31 0.49 1.74
CA VAL A 90 0.59 1.32 2.92
C VAL A 90 1.78 0.75 3.65
N VAL A 91 2.77 1.60 3.87
CA VAL A 91 3.90 1.29 4.75
C VAL A 91 3.63 1.98 6.09
N SER A 92 3.51 1.18 7.15
CA SER A 92 3.30 1.68 8.50
C SER A 92 4.63 2.09 9.16
N GLU A 93 4.54 2.85 10.25
CA GLU A 93 5.71 3.21 11.08
C GLU A 93 6.41 1.98 11.67
N SER A 94 5.68 0.88 11.86
CA SER A 94 6.23 -0.41 12.29
C SER A 94 6.86 -1.22 11.14
N SER A 95 7.08 -0.60 9.99
CA SER A 95 7.62 -1.23 8.78
C SER A 95 6.74 -2.33 8.16
N VAL A 96 5.54 -2.55 8.68
CA VAL A 96 4.59 -3.49 8.07
C VAL A 96 4.02 -2.85 6.80
N VAL A 97 4.10 -3.58 5.70
CA VAL A 97 3.51 -3.17 4.42
C VAL A 97 2.18 -3.88 4.23
N ARG A 98 1.11 -3.13 4.02
CA ARG A 98 -0.25 -3.64 3.81
C ARG A 98 -0.73 -3.38 2.41
N LEU A 99 -1.37 -4.38 1.83
CA LEU A 99 -1.90 -4.36 0.47
C LEU A 99 -3.42 -4.34 0.51
N PHE A 100 -4.01 -3.34 -0.14
CA PHE A 100 -5.47 -3.20 -0.27
C PHE A 100 -5.89 -3.35 -1.73
N CYS A 101 -6.91 -4.16 -1.97
CA CYS A 101 -7.49 -4.35 -3.29
C CYS A 101 -9.01 -4.46 -3.16
N HIS A 102 -9.75 -3.73 -4.01
CA HIS A 102 -11.21 -3.68 -3.98
C HIS A 102 -11.80 -3.36 -2.58
N GLY A 103 -11.13 -2.52 -1.81
CA GLY A 103 -11.55 -2.11 -0.47
C GLY A 103 -11.16 -3.08 0.65
N HIS A 104 -10.52 -4.19 0.34
CA HIS A 104 -10.16 -5.22 1.31
C HIS A 104 -8.65 -5.29 1.54
N LEU A 105 -8.25 -5.61 2.76
CA LEU A 105 -6.88 -5.99 3.08
C LEU A 105 -6.63 -7.38 2.50
N VAL A 106 -5.73 -7.47 1.51
CA VAL A 106 -5.44 -8.72 0.78
C VAL A 106 -4.09 -9.33 1.15
N GLY A 107 -3.24 -8.59 1.82
CA GLY A 107 -1.95 -9.13 2.28
C GLY A 107 -1.20 -8.17 3.20
N GLU A 108 -0.31 -8.75 3.97
CA GLU A 108 0.66 -8.05 4.81
C GLU A 108 2.05 -8.61 4.55
N ILE A 109 3.02 -7.71 4.46
CA ILE A 109 4.44 -8.04 4.37
C ILE A 109 5.07 -7.56 5.67
N ILE A 110 5.62 -8.48 6.44
CA ILE A 110 6.22 -8.21 7.74
C ILE A 110 7.71 -8.52 7.64
N PRO A 111 8.60 -7.61 8.05
CA PRO A 111 10.02 -7.90 8.12
C PRO A 111 10.30 -9.13 9.00
N GLU A 112 11.21 -9.99 8.58
CA GLU A 112 11.47 -11.29 9.22
C GLU A 112 11.86 -11.16 10.70
N VAL A 113 12.63 -10.13 11.03
CA VAL A 113 13.03 -9.83 12.43
C VAL A 113 11.83 -9.59 13.35
N TRP A 114 10.76 -9.00 12.82
CA TRP A 114 9.54 -8.75 13.58
C TRP A 114 8.72 -10.01 13.80
N MET A 115 8.82 -10.98 12.90
CA MET A 115 8.12 -12.26 13.01
C MET A 115 8.65 -13.16 14.12
N MET A 116 9.94 -13.06 14.44
CA MET A 116 10.54 -13.88 15.52
C MET A 116 9.93 -13.55 16.88
N ASP A 117 9.55 -12.28 17.10
CA ASP A 117 8.96 -11.84 18.37
C ASP A 117 7.43 -12.07 18.42
N HIS A 118 6.77 -12.28 17.27
CA HIS A 118 5.31 -12.32 17.17
C HIS A 118 4.75 -13.63 16.57
N ALA A 119 5.49 -14.73 16.68
CA ALA A 119 5.09 -16.06 16.15
C ALA A 119 3.79 -16.65 16.73
N GLN A 120 3.02 -15.88 17.52
CA GLN A 120 1.77 -16.32 18.18
C GLN A 120 0.49 -15.88 17.46
N LEU A 121 0.55 -15.37 16.22
CA LEU A 121 -0.65 -15.09 15.46
C LEU A 121 -1.33 -16.41 15.03
N GLY A 122 -2.17 -16.93 15.94
CA GLY A 122 -2.98 -18.12 15.69
C GLY A 122 -4.07 -17.86 14.64
N GLY A 123 -3.83 -18.25 13.43
CA GLY A 123 -4.78 -18.26 12.32
C GLY A 123 -4.17 -19.00 11.13
N ALA A 124 -4.99 -19.59 10.27
CA ALA A 124 -4.52 -20.18 9.02
C ALA A 124 -4.01 -19.05 8.11
N VAL A 125 -2.72 -18.84 8.10
CA VAL A 125 -2.07 -17.81 7.30
C VAL A 125 -1.15 -18.50 6.30
N LYS A 126 -1.32 -18.20 5.02
CA LYS A 126 -0.37 -18.61 4.00
C LYS A 126 0.88 -17.75 4.13
N ARG A 127 2.03 -18.39 4.28
CA ARG A 127 3.34 -17.73 4.33
C ARG A 127 4.06 -17.93 3.03
N GLU A 128 4.58 -16.86 2.48
CA GLU A 128 5.41 -16.87 1.29
C GLU A 128 6.65 -16.01 1.55
N GLN A 129 7.83 -16.56 1.28
CA GLN A 129 9.09 -15.84 1.49
C GLN A 129 9.57 -15.25 0.17
N VAL A 130 9.84 -13.94 0.16
CA VAL A 130 10.37 -13.22 -0.99
C VAL A 130 11.61 -12.42 -0.53
N GLY A 131 12.79 -12.99 -0.73
CA GLY A 131 14.04 -12.42 -0.21
C GLY A 131 14.05 -12.40 1.33
N GLU A 132 14.28 -11.21 1.90
CA GLU A 132 14.28 -10.98 3.36
C GLU A 132 12.90 -10.70 3.95
N LEU A 133 11.85 -10.73 3.14
CA LEU A 133 10.49 -10.44 3.55
C LEU A 133 9.66 -11.71 3.61
N THR A 134 8.79 -11.79 4.61
CA THR A 134 7.75 -12.80 4.68
C THR A 134 6.39 -12.18 4.39
N ILE A 135 5.71 -12.68 3.38
CA ILE A 135 4.37 -12.27 3.01
C ILE A 135 3.40 -13.19 3.75
N LEU A 136 2.52 -12.59 4.56
CA LEU A 136 1.44 -13.28 5.24
C LEU A 136 0.12 -12.91 4.58
N THR A 137 -0.54 -13.90 4.00
CA THR A 137 -1.85 -13.72 3.38
C THR A 137 -2.89 -14.45 4.23
N PRO A 138 -3.93 -13.74 4.72
CA PRO A 138 -5.01 -14.39 5.44
C PRO A 138 -5.68 -15.44 4.57
N SER A 139 -5.84 -16.65 5.08
CA SER A 139 -6.70 -17.64 4.42
C SER A 139 -8.14 -17.17 4.55
N LEU A 140 -8.74 -16.73 3.47
CA LEU A 140 -10.16 -16.43 3.43
C LEU A 140 -10.91 -17.72 3.79
N ARG A 141 -11.56 -17.74 4.96
CA ARG A 141 -12.55 -18.78 5.25
C ARG A 141 -13.65 -18.61 4.21
N GLN A 142 -13.76 -19.55 3.29
CA GLN A 142 -14.97 -19.69 2.52
C GLN A 142 -16.10 -20.02 3.52
N THR A 143 -16.93 -19.05 3.82
CA THR A 143 -18.17 -19.29 4.52
C THR A 143 -19.01 -20.16 3.60
N PRO A 144 -19.40 -21.39 3.99
CA PRO A 144 -20.28 -22.18 3.13
C PRO A 144 -21.58 -21.41 3.00
N ILE A 145 -21.97 -21.13 1.77
CA ILE A 145 -23.30 -20.59 1.46
C ILE A 145 -24.25 -21.70 1.89
N ALA A 146 -24.97 -21.47 2.99
CA ALA A 146 -26.05 -22.32 3.41
C ALA A 146 -27.11 -22.34 2.30
N LYS A 147 -27.40 -23.56 1.80
CA LYS A 147 -28.51 -23.82 0.87
C LYS A 147 -29.83 -23.68 1.59
#